data_a69b89108645a553421af31efe1e95d0
#
_entry.id   a69b89108645a553421af31efe1e95d0
#
_cell.length_a   1.000
_cell.length_b   1.000
_cell.length_c   1.000
_cell.angle_alpha   90.00
_cell.angle_beta   90.00
_cell.angle_gamma   90.00
#
_symmetry.space_group_name_H-M   'P 1'
#
loop_
_entity.id
_entity.type
_entity.pdbx_description
1 polymer ?
#
loop_
_entity_poly.entity_id
_entity_poly.type
_entity_poly.pdbx_seq_one_letter_code
_entity_poly.pdbx_strand_id
1 'polypeptide(L)'
;MSEESVNFDELVLKHKDKVFNLCYRFMGDHGEADDCAQETFVKVYRSLKDFRAESSVSTWIYRIAVNTCKNRLKSAQYRGSRNMVRLDEPKETEDGERAVEVAGRSLSPSGELDRKEKGELIQAAINSLPADQKSVVVLRDVEGLPYEEISEVTGYNLGTVKSKLARARQELREKLKGLV
;
A
#
# COMPACT_ATOMS: atom_id res chain seq x y z
N MET A 1 29.89 -14.94 -17.68
CA MET A 1 28.50 -14.44 -17.74
C MET A 1 28.42 -13.35 -16.69
N SER A 2 28.26 -12.12 -17.14
CA SER A 2 28.32 -10.93 -16.29
C SER A 2 27.14 -10.95 -15.31
N GLU A 3 27.45 -11.02 -14.02
CA GLU A 3 26.50 -10.61 -12.98
C GLU A 3 26.18 -9.14 -13.23
N GLU A 4 25.06 -8.85 -13.88
CA GLU A 4 24.49 -7.52 -13.89
C GLU A 4 24.16 -7.18 -12.43
N SER A 5 25.10 -6.50 -11.77
CA SER A 5 24.87 -5.95 -10.46
C SER A 5 23.69 -4.99 -10.59
N VAL A 6 22.55 -5.37 -10.00
CA VAL A 6 21.34 -4.53 -10.02
C VAL A 6 21.71 -3.18 -9.41
N ASN A 7 21.69 -2.13 -10.24
CA ASN A 7 22.01 -0.79 -9.79
C ASN A 7 20.87 -0.28 -8.90
N PHE A 8 21.18 0.01 -7.62
CA PHE A 8 20.20 0.45 -6.65
C PHE A 8 19.49 1.75 -7.07
N ASP A 9 20.21 2.71 -7.65
CA ASP A 9 19.64 4.00 -8.05
C ASP A 9 18.63 3.83 -9.19
N GLU A 10 18.93 2.99 -10.18
CA GLU A 10 18.00 2.66 -11.26
C GLU A 10 16.75 1.92 -10.73
N LEU A 11 16.96 1.04 -9.75
CA LEU A 11 15.89 0.30 -9.10
C LEU A 11 14.96 1.25 -8.35
N VAL A 12 15.49 2.21 -7.60
CA VAL A 12 14.69 3.24 -6.92
C VAL A 12 13.93 4.08 -7.92
N LEU A 13 14.58 4.60 -8.96
CA LEU A 13 13.94 5.41 -10.00
C LEU A 13 12.78 4.67 -10.68
N LYS A 14 12.94 3.38 -10.94
CA LYS A 14 11.94 2.53 -11.60
C LYS A 14 10.74 2.21 -10.69
N HIS A 15 10.96 2.07 -9.39
CA HIS A 15 9.95 1.52 -8.48
C HIS A 15 9.40 2.50 -7.46
N LYS A 16 9.99 3.69 -7.28
CA LYS A 16 9.60 4.66 -6.24
C LYS A 16 8.11 4.99 -6.23
N ASP A 17 7.54 5.30 -7.39
CA ASP A 17 6.13 5.72 -7.47
C ASP A 17 5.18 4.56 -7.15
N LYS A 18 5.50 3.35 -7.62
CA LYS A 18 4.70 2.16 -7.33
C LYS A 18 4.78 1.77 -5.86
N VAL A 19 5.96 1.83 -5.26
CA VAL A 19 6.15 1.54 -3.83
C VAL A 19 5.43 2.59 -2.99
N PHE A 20 5.54 3.87 -3.33
CA PHE A 20 4.82 4.93 -2.63
C PHE A 20 3.30 4.73 -2.72
N ASN A 21 2.76 4.48 -3.92
CA ASN A 21 1.33 4.26 -4.12
C ASN A 21 0.83 3.04 -3.33
N LEU A 22 1.59 1.95 -3.33
CA LEU A 22 1.30 0.77 -2.51
C LEU A 22 1.24 1.14 -1.01
N CYS A 23 2.26 1.83 -0.51
CA CYS A 23 2.32 2.29 0.89
C CYS A 23 1.14 3.21 1.22
N TYR A 24 0.79 4.14 0.32
CA TYR A 24 -0.35 5.03 0.51
C TYR A 24 -1.69 4.28 0.61
N ARG A 25 -1.90 3.26 -0.22
CA ARG A 25 -3.10 2.41 -0.12
C ARG A 25 -3.17 1.64 1.20
N PHE A 26 -2.03 1.30 1.77
CA PHE A 26 -1.98 0.65 3.08
C PHE A 26 -2.19 1.60 4.25
N MET A 27 -1.54 2.75 4.23
CA MET A 27 -1.49 3.68 5.35
C MET A 27 -2.66 4.67 5.36
N GLY A 28 -3.11 5.10 4.18
CA GLY A 28 -4.16 6.10 4.02
C GLY A 28 -3.74 7.53 4.38
N ASP A 29 -2.48 7.72 4.73
CA ASP A 29 -1.86 9.01 5.07
C ASP A 29 -0.58 9.19 4.26
N HIS A 30 -0.36 10.41 3.75
CA HIS A 30 0.76 10.69 2.85
C HIS A 30 2.11 10.62 3.57
N GLY A 31 2.21 11.17 4.79
CA GLY A 31 3.44 11.16 5.57
C GLY A 31 3.82 9.75 6.00
N GLU A 32 2.87 8.96 6.50
CA GLU A 32 3.09 7.56 6.85
C GLU A 32 3.47 6.71 5.63
N ALA A 33 2.90 7.00 4.46
CA ALA A 33 3.23 6.33 3.21
C ALA A 33 4.65 6.62 2.76
N ASP A 34 5.08 7.88 2.84
CA ASP A 34 6.44 8.30 2.50
C ASP A 34 7.47 7.63 3.42
N ASP A 35 7.23 7.64 4.72
CA ASP A 35 8.07 6.95 5.69
C ASP A 35 8.17 5.45 5.41
N CYS A 36 7.04 4.78 5.10
CA CYS A 36 7.03 3.36 4.73
C CYS A 36 7.79 3.09 3.44
N ALA A 37 7.66 3.97 2.45
CA ALA A 37 8.38 3.84 1.18
C ALA A 37 9.90 4.01 1.38
N GLN A 38 10.32 4.99 2.14
CA GLN A 38 11.73 5.21 2.48
C GLN A 38 12.30 4.01 3.26
N GLU A 39 11.60 3.53 4.30
CA GLU A 39 12.00 2.35 5.06
C GLU A 39 12.10 1.10 4.18
N THR A 40 11.18 0.97 3.22
CA THR A 40 11.20 -0.11 2.22
C THR A 40 12.49 -0.08 1.41
N PHE A 41 12.87 1.07 0.85
CA PHE A 41 14.09 1.18 0.06
C PHE A 41 15.37 1.01 0.89
N VAL A 42 15.38 1.42 2.15
CA VAL A 42 16.48 1.12 3.07
C VAL A 42 16.65 -0.38 3.25
N LYS A 43 15.55 -1.12 3.43
CA LYS A 43 15.58 -2.59 3.53
C LYS A 43 15.99 -3.25 2.22
N VAL A 44 15.50 -2.75 1.09
CA VAL A 44 15.91 -3.19 -0.25
C VAL A 44 17.42 -3.03 -0.41
N TYR A 45 17.97 -1.87 -0.10
CA TYR A 45 19.41 -1.61 -0.19
C TYR A 45 20.25 -2.60 0.65
N ARG A 46 19.82 -2.82 1.90
CA ARG A 46 20.53 -3.72 2.82
C ARG A 46 20.51 -5.18 2.38
N SER A 47 19.41 -5.61 1.73
CA SER A 47 19.23 -7.00 1.31
C SER A 47 19.48 -7.23 -0.19
N LEU A 48 19.92 -6.20 -0.93
CA LEU A 48 20.17 -6.31 -2.37
C LEU A 48 21.24 -7.34 -2.72
N LYS A 49 22.26 -7.46 -1.87
CA LYS A 49 23.36 -8.44 -2.03
C LYS A 49 22.88 -9.89 -1.88
N ASP A 50 21.79 -10.09 -1.14
CA ASP A 50 21.24 -11.43 -0.87
C ASP A 50 20.09 -11.77 -1.84
N PHE A 51 19.80 -10.88 -2.79
CA PHE A 51 18.76 -11.12 -3.80
C PHE A 51 19.20 -12.24 -4.76
N ARG A 52 18.49 -13.38 -4.72
CA ARG A 52 18.82 -14.58 -5.48
C ARG A 52 18.08 -14.72 -6.81
N ALA A 53 17.32 -13.70 -7.23
CA ALA A 53 16.50 -13.75 -8.44
C ALA A 53 15.50 -14.95 -8.52
N GLU A 54 15.08 -15.47 -7.38
CA GLU A 54 14.05 -16.52 -7.29
C GLU A 54 12.65 -16.00 -7.66
N SER A 55 12.46 -14.69 -7.64
CA SER A 55 11.28 -13.95 -8.09
C SER A 55 11.70 -12.73 -8.90
N SER A 56 10.73 -12.05 -9.55
CA SER A 56 11.03 -10.76 -10.17
C SER A 56 11.46 -9.74 -9.11
N VAL A 57 12.33 -8.80 -9.51
CA VAL A 57 12.76 -7.70 -8.62
C VAL A 57 11.55 -6.93 -8.09
N SER A 58 10.53 -6.70 -8.90
CA SER A 58 9.29 -6.03 -8.51
C SER A 58 8.55 -6.81 -7.41
N THR A 59 8.37 -8.12 -7.57
CA THR A 59 7.72 -9.00 -6.58
C THR A 59 8.47 -8.99 -5.26
N TRP A 60 9.80 -9.03 -5.32
CA TRP A 60 10.66 -8.97 -4.15
C TRP A 60 10.55 -7.63 -3.40
N ILE A 61 10.55 -6.49 -4.13
CA ILE A 61 10.34 -5.16 -3.54
C ILE A 61 8.96 -5.06 -2.91
N TYR A 62 7.91 -5.52 -3.58
CA TYR A 62 6.55 -5.52 -3.05
C TYR A 62 6.43 -6.36 -1.77
N ARG A 63 7.12 -7.50 -1.67
CA ARG A 63 7.18 -8.29 -0.44
C ARG A 63 7.73 -7.47 0.72
N ILE A 64 8.83 -6.75 0.51
CA ILE A 64 9.44 -5.87 1.52
C ILE A 64 8.48 -4.74 1.90
N ALA A 65 7.86 -4.09 0.92
CA ALA A 65 6.93 -2.98 1.13
C ALA A 65 5.68 -3.42 1.93
N VAL A 66 5.03 -4.50 1.53
CA VAL A 66 3.86 -5.05 2.23
C VAL A 66 4.20 -5.43 3.67
N ASN A 67 5.33 -6.09 3.90
CA ASN A 67 5.77 -6.44 5.25
C ASN A 67 6.08 -5.20 6.09
N THR A 68 6.69 -4.17 5.52
CA THR A 68 6.96 -2.90 6.21
C THR A 68 5.64 -2.22 6.62
N CYS A 69 4.68 -2.10 5.70
CA CYS A 69 3.36 -1.53 6.01
C CYS A 69 2.60 -2.35 7.06
N LYS A 70 2.57 -3.68 6.94
CA LYS A 70 1.89 -4.55 7.93
C LYS A 70 2.50 -4.42 9.32
N ASN A 71 3.82 -4.36 9.43
CA ASN A 71 4.50 -4.19 10.70
C ASN A 71 4.20 -2.81 11.32
N ARG A 72 4.14 -1.76 10.50
CA ARG A 72 3.80 -0.41 10.95
C ARG A 72 2.36 -0.33 11.45
N LEU A 73 1.41 -0.92 10.73
CA LEU A 73 0.01 -1.01 11.17
C LEU A 73 -0.14 -1.77 12.49
N LYS A 74 0.54 -2.90 12.67
CA LYS A 74 0.55 -3.65 13.94
C LYS A 74 1.12 -2.81 15.09
N SER A 75 2.22 -2.11 14.85
CA SER A 75 2.85 -1.23 15.86
C SER A 75 1.94 -0.05 16.23
N ALA A 76 1.21 0.52 15.27
CA ALA A 76 0.25 1.59 15.52
C ALA A 76 -0.94 1.10 16.34
N GLN A 77 -1.49 -0.10 16.04
CA GLN A 77 -2.55 -0.73 16.82
C GLN A 77 -2.12 -1.01 18.25
N TYR A 78 -0.90 -1.52 18.44
CA TYR A 78 -0.34 -1.76 19.79
C TYR A 78 -0.17 -0.47 20.58
N ARG A 79 0.31 0.60 19.95
CA ARG A 79 0.42 1.93 20.60
C ARG A 79 -0.93 2.54 20.90
N GLY A 80 -1.90 2.43 19.98
CA GLY A 80 -3.28 2.88 20.16
C GLY A 80 -3.98 2.18 21.34
N SER A 81 -3.80 0.86 21.45
CA SER A 81 -4.32 0.08 22.58
C SER A 81 -3.73 0.50 23.93
N ARG A 82 -2.46 0.91 23.97
CA ARG A 82 -1.82 1.44 25.21
C ARG A 82 -2.22 2.87 25.52
N ASN A 83 -2.53 3.69 24.50
CA ASN A 83 -2.93 5.10 24.66
C ASN A 83 -4.41 5.28 24.98
N MET A 84 -5.26 4.26 24.86
CA MET A 84 -6.63 4.31 25.38
C MET A 84 -6.69 4.46 26.91
N VAL A 85 -5.56 4.43 27.60
CA VAL A 85 -5.43 4.70 29.04
C VAL A 85 -5.00 6.16 29.31
N ARG A 86 -4.71 6.96 28.30
CA ARG A 86 -4.40 8.40 28.44
C ARG A 86 -5.35 9.21 27.58
N LEU A 87 -6.34 9.77 28.26
CA LEU A 87 -7.32 10.74 27.77
C LEU A 87 -6.65 12.04 27.30
N ASP A 88 -7.22 12.57 26.21
CA ASP A 88 -7.35 13.98 25.84
C ASP A 88 -6.08 14.82 25.66
N GLU A 89 -5.63 14.90 24.40
CA GLU A 89 -5.18 16.17 23.81
C GLU A 89 -5.42 16.15 22.30
N PRO A 90 -6.10 17.17 21.73
CA PRO A 90 -6.32 17.26 20.29
C PRO A 90 -5.00 17.62 19.59
N LYS A 91 -4.54 16.77 18.67
CA LYS A 91 -3.45 17.13 17.75
C LYS A 91 -4.05 17.93 16.61
N GLU A 92 -3.68 19.20 16.56
CA GLU A 92 -3.84 20.04 15.38
C GLU A 92 -3.06 19.41 14.23
N THR A 93 -3.77 19.01 13.19
CA THR A 93 -3.20 18.58 11.91
C THR A 93 -2.96 19.83 11.08
N GLU A 94 -1.70 20.21 10.90
CA GLU A 94 -1.33 21.13 9.84
C GLU A 94 -1.45 20.42 8.49
N ASP A 95 -2.46 20.84 7.72
CA ASP A 95 -2.70 20.42 6.35
C ASP A 95 -1.57 20.93 5.45
N GLY A 96 -0.73 20.01 5.01
CA GLY A 96 0.18 20.18 3.88
C GLY A 96 -0.38 19.49 2.65
N GLU A 97 -1.31 20.14 1.95
CA GLU A 97 -1.79 19.70 0.65
C GLU A 97 -0.64 19.63 -0.36
N ARG A 98 -0.20 18.43 -0.69
CA ARG A 98 0.49 18.17 -1.95
C ARG A 98 -0.35 17.19 -2.75
N ALA A 99 -1.09 17.75 -3.70
CA ALA A 99 -1.82 17.00 -4.70
C ALA A 99 -0.87 16.12 -5.50
N VAL A 100 -1.10 14.81 -5.48
CA VAL A 100 -0.47 13.91 -6.43
C VAL A 100 -1.16 14.14 -7.77
N GLU A 101 -0.50 14.84 -8.67
CA GLU A 101 -0.92 14.95 -10.08
C GLU A 101 -0.92 13.55 -10.71
N VAL A 102 -2.10 12.99 -10.83
CA VAL A 102 -2.34 11.89 -11.78
C VAL A 102 -2.56 12.53 -13.14
N ALA A 103 -1.54 12.51 -13.99
CA ALA A 103 -1.63 12.97 -15.36
C ALA A 103 -2.74 12.21 -16.11
N GLY A 104 -3.76 12.92 -16.57
CA GLY A 104 -4.67 12.38 -17.54
C GLY A 104 -6.07 12.95 -17.57
N ARG A 105 -6.30 13.84 -18.52
CA ARG A 105 -7.57 14.33 -19.09
C ARG A 105 -8.29 15.42 -18.27
N SER A 106 -8.30 16.59 -18.91
CA SER A 106 -9.14 17.74 -18.62
C SER A 106 -10.61 17.33 -18.43
N LEU A 107 -11.04 17.28 -17.20
CA LEU A 107 -12.43 17.18 -16.78
C LEU A 107 -12.87 18.55 -16.24
N SER A 108 -14.16 18.84 -16.31
CA SER A 108 -14.73 20.05 -15.72
C SER A 108 -14.48 20.09 -14.20
N PRO A 109 -14.38 21.27 -13.56
CA PRO A 109 -14.10 21.40 -12.12
C PRO A 109 -15.04 20.60 -11.21
N SER A 110 -16.31 20.42 -11.59
CA SER A 110 -17.28 19.58 -10.88
C SER A 110 -16.96 18.08 -10.96
N GLY A 111 -16.42 17.63 -12.09
CA GLY A 111 -16.04 16.22 -12.26
C GLY A 111 -14.74 15.85 -11.51
N GLU A 112 -13.86 16.81 -11.27
CA GLU A 112 -12.65 16.58 -10.48
C GLU A 112 -12.97 16.48 -8.98
N LEU A 113 -13.89 17.31 -8.49
CA LEU A 113 -14.35 17.25 -7.10
C LEU A 113 -15.04 15.92 -6.81
N ASP A 114 -15.97 15.50 -7.66
CA ASP A 114 -16.64 14.18 -7.55
C ASP A 114 -15.64 13.01 -7.54
N ARG A 115 -14.58 13.12 -8.32
CA ARG A 115 -13.52 12.11 -8.38
C ARG A 115 -12.68 12.06 -7.10
N LYS A 116 -12.35 13.22 -6.54
CA LYS A 116 -11.61 13.34 -5.28
C LYS A 116 -12.42 12.74 -4.13
N GLU A 117 -13.68 13.14 -3.99
CA GLU A 117 -14.60 12.61 -2.96
C GLU A 117 -14.77 11.09 -3.06
N LYS A 118 -14.98 10.56 -4.27
CA LYS A 118 -15.05 9.10 -4.49
C LYS A 118 -13.74 8.40 -4.13
N GLY A 119 -12.60 9.01 -4.47
CA GLY A 119 -11.28 8.50 -4.11
C GLY A 119 -11.06 8.41 -2.61
N GLU A 120 -11.47 9.43 -1.86
CA GLU A 120 -11.38 9.46 -0.40
C GLU A 120 -12.29 8.41 0.26
N LEU A 121 -13.50 8.22 -0.26
CA LEU A 121 -14.43 7.20 0.24
C LEU A 121 -13.89 5.77 -0.02
N ILE A 122 -13.32 5.53 -1.20
CA ILE A 122 -12.68 4.25 -1.52
C ILE A 122 -11.47 4.02 -0.59
N GLN A 123 -10.64 5.04 -0.38
CA GLN A 123 -9.48 4.93 0.51
C GLN A 123 -9.91 4.66 1.96
N ALA A 124 -10.95 5.33 2.45
CA ALA A 124 -11.52 5.09 3.77
C ALA A 124 -12.05 3.65 3.91
N ALA A 125 -12.72 3.13 2.88
CA ALA A 125 -13.18 1.75 2.86
C ALA A 125 -11.99 0.75 2.90
N ILE A 126 -10.94 1.00 2.12
CA ILE A 126 -9.71 0.18 2.14
C ILE A 126 -9.04 0.25 3.52
N ASN A 127 -8.97 1.44 4.15
CA ASN A 127 -8.35 1.62 5.46
C ASN A 127 -9.05 0.81 6.55
N SER A 128 -10.35 0.60 6.43
CA SER A 128 -11.13 -0.18 7.39
C SER A 128 -10.96 -1.70 7.30
N LEU A 129 -10.31 -2.21 6.25
CA LEU A 129 -10.06 -3.63 6.10
C LEU A 129 -8.96 -4.12 7.05
N PRO A 130 -9.06 -5.36 7.56
CA PRO A 130 -7.94 -6.02 8.21
C PRO A 130 -6.69 -6.04 7.30
N ALA A 131 -5.49 -5.90 7.89
CA ALA A 131 -4.24 -5.77 7.14
C ALA A 131 -4.00 -6.91 6.13
N ASP A 132 -4.43 -8.13 6.45
CA ASP A 132 -4.30 -9.28 5.56
C ASP A 132 -5.24 -9.23 4.35
N GLN A 133 -6.47 -8.77 4.56
CA GLN A 133 -7.44 -8.56 3.47
C GLN A 133 -7.04 -7.36 2.62
N LYS A 134 -6.59 -6.27 3.26
CA LYS A 134 -6.06 -5.08 2.59
C LYS A 134 -4.91 -5.46 1.66
N SER A 135 -3.96 -6.28 2.12
CA SER A 135 -2.81 -6.67 1.30
C SER A 135 -3.21 -7.35 0.00
N VAL A 136 -4.14 -8.30 0.04
CA VAL A 136 -4.53 -9.05 -1.16
C VAL A 136 -5.37 -8.21 -2.13
N VAL A 137 -6.27 -7.34 -1.62
CA VAL A 137 -7.10 -6.49 -2.48
C VAL A 137 -6.28 -5.38 -3.14
N VAL A 138 -5.35 -4.76 -2.41
CA VAL A 138 -4.47 -3.73 -2.97
C VAL A 138 -3.56 -4.34 -4.04
N LEU A 139 -2.92 -5.47 -3.77
CA LEU A 139 -2.07 -6.14 -4.75
C LEU A 139 -2.83 -6.61 -5.98
N ARG A 140 -4.08 -7.09 -5.83
CA ARG A 140 -4.87 -7.59 -6.96
C ARG A 140 -5.60 -6.50 -7.72
N ASP A 141 -6.38 -5.67 -7.02
CA ASP A 141 -7.36 -4.78 -7.64
C ASP A 141 -6.77 -3.39 -7.94
N VAL A 142 -5.70 -2.98 -7.26
CA VAL A 142 -4.99 -1.73 -7.53
C VAL A 142 -3.73 -1.96 -8.35
N GLU A 143 -2.86 -2.88 -7.94
CA GLU A 143 -1.59 -3.15 -8.64
C GLU A 143 -1.72 -4.16 -9.79
N GLY A 144 -2.82 -4.91 -9.86
CA GLY A 144 -3.10 -5.84 -10.95
C GLY A 144 -2.28 -7.13 -10.93
N LEU A 145 -1.65 -7.51 -9.81
CA LEU A 145 -0.80 -8.69 -9.73
C LEU A 145 -1.62 -9.98 -9.93
N PRO A 146 -1.06 -11.00 -10.60
CA PRO A 146 -1.65 -12.33 -10.65
C PRO A 146 -1.60 -13.02 -9.27
N TYR A 147 -2.45 -14.02 -9.05
CA TYR A 147 -2.57 -14.69 -7.75
C TYR A 147 -1.27 -15.35 -7.29
N GLU A 148 -0.50 -15.87 -8.23
CA GLU A 148 0.79 -16.50 -8.00
C GLU A 148 1.80 -15.49 -7.40
N GLU A 149 1.89 -14.30 -7.98
CA GLU A 149 2.75 -13.24 -7.45
C GLU A 149 2.25 -12.73 -6.09
N ILE A 150 0.93 -12.61 -5.90
CA ILE A 150 0.35 -12.25 -4.59
C ILE A 150 0.71 -13.30 -3.54
N SER A 151 0.67 -14.58 -3.90
CA SER A 151 1.11 -15.68 -3.04
C SER A 151 2.58 -15.52 -2.64
N GLU A 152 3.45 -15.18 -3.58
CA GLU A 152 4.87 -14.93 -3.31
C GLU A 152 5.09 -13.69 -2.43
N VAL A 153 4.38 -12.59 -2.70
CA VAL A 153 4.49 -11.33 -1.94
C VAL A 153 4.01 -11.50 -0.51
N THR A 154 2.87 -12.19 -0.30
CA THR A 154 2.22 -12.27 1.00
C THR A 154 2.62 -13.50 1.82
N GLY A 155 3.17 -14.52 1.18
CA GLY A 155 3.44 -15.83 1.79
C GLY A 155 2.19 -16.69 2.00
N TYR A 156 1.03 -16.29 1.48
CA TYR A 156 -0.20 -17.08 1.56
C TYR A 156 -0.26 -18.10 0.40
N ASN A 157 -0.85 -19.26 0.66
CA ASN A 157 -1.19 -20.17 -0.44
C ASN A 157 -2.32 -19.59 -1.31
N LEU A 158 -2.47 -20.08 -2.54
CA LEU A 158 -3.45 -19.59 -3.51
C LEU A 158 -4.90 -19.63 -2.98
N GLY A 159 -5.27 -20.66 -2.23
CA GLY A 159 -6.60 -20.79 -1.61
C GLY A 159 -6.86 -19.67 -0.61
N THR A 160 -5.85 -19.35 0.21
CA THR A 160 -5.90 -18.26 1.18
C THR A 160 -5.97 -16.88 0.49
N VAL A 161 -5.21 -16.66 -0.59
CA VAL A 161 -5.30 -15.44 -1.40
C VAL A 161 -6.72 -15.25 -1.92
N LYS A 162 -7.31 -16.28 -2.55
CA LYS A 162 -8.67 -16.23 -3.09
C LYS A 162 -9.72 -15.97 -2.00
N SER A 163 -9.64 -16.64 -0.86
CA SER A 163 -10.62 -16.48 0.22
C SER A 163 -10.53 -15.10 0.89
N LYS A 164 -9.31 -14.59 1.13
CA LYS A 164 -9.11 -13.23 1.67
C LYS A 164 -9.58 -12.16 0.69
N LEU A 165 -9.33 -12.34 -0.61
CA LEU A 165 -9.78 -11.42 -1.65
C LEU A 165 -11.31 -11.39 -1.75
N ALA A 166 -11.98 -12.55 -1.69
CA ALA A 166 -13.43 -12.63 -1.73
C ALA A 166 -14.06 -11.89 -0.53
N ARG A 167 -13.54 -12.09 0.68
CA ARG A 167 -13.99 -11.38 1.89
C ARG A 167 -13.75 -9.88 1.80
N ALA A 168 -12.56 -9.47 1.38
CA ALA A 168 -12.22 -8.05 1.20
C ALA A 168 -13.17 -7.36 0.23
N ARG A 169 -13.44 -7.97 -0.91
CA ARG A 169 -14.36 -7.42 -1.92
C ARG A 169 -15.80 -7.37 -1.41
N GLN A 170 -16.23 -8.33 -0.62
CA GLN A 170 -17.56 -8.31 0.01
C GLN A 170 -17.67 -7.13 0.99
N GLU A 171 -16.71 -6.95 1.88
CA GLU A 171 -16.70 -5.82 2.81
C GLU A 171 -16.66 -4.47 2.08
N LEU A 172 -15.83 -4.34 1.05
CA LEU A 172 -15.77 -3.12 0.25
C LEU A 172 -17.10 -2.84 -0.46
N ARG A 173 -17.74 -3.86 -1.02
CA ARG A 173 -19.04 -3.72 -1.66
C ARG A 173 -20.11 -3.22 -0.70
N GLU A 174 -20.11 -3.73 0.53
CA GLU A 174 -21.06 -3.29 1.57
C GLU A 174 -20.82 -1.84 1.98
N LYS A 175 -19.55 -1.45 2.15
CA LYS A 175 -19.18 -0.07 2.55
C LYS A 175 -19.38 0.95 1.43
N LEU A 176 -19.26 0.54 0.18
CA LEU A 176 -19.40 1.39 -1.00
C LEU A 176 -20.81 1.31 -1.64
N LYS A 177 -21.76 0.65 -0.98
CA LYS A 177 -23.17 0.67 -1.43
C LYS A 177 -23.68 2.11 -1.48
N GLY A 178 -24.13 2.53 -2.67
CA GLY A 178 -24.63 3.88 -2.93
C GLY A 178 -23.63 4.81 -3.62
N LEU A 179 -22.39 4.36 -3.85
CA LEU A 179 -21.37 5.07 -4.62
C LEU A 179 -21.22 4.54 -6.06
N VAL A 180 -21.81 3.37 -6.33
CA VAL A 180 -21.80 2.71 -7.64
C VAL A 180 -23.24 2.52 -8.08
#